data_8bdb632367144f6cb141a88b5295d7e3
#
_entry.id   8bdb632367144f6cb141a88b5295d7e3
#
_cell.length_a   1.000
_cell.length_b   1.000
_cell.length_c   1.000
_cell.angle_alpha   90.00
_cell.angle_beta   90.00
_cell.angle_gamma   90.00
#
_symmetry.space_group_name_H-M   'P 1'
#
loop_
_entity.id
_entity.type
_entity.pdbx_description
1 polymer ?
#
loop_
_entity_poly.entity_id
_entity_poly.type
_entity_poly.pdbx_seq_one_letter_code
_entity_poly.pdbx_strand_id
1 'polypeptide(L)'
;SIHATEAEAKRLESILSADPDVDHYSTYVGRGAIRFILTFDVQLANPFFAQFVIVAKDFDRRERLQKRLEEVLAEQFPDVVARVSPLELGPPVGWPLQYRILGPDKDEVRRLALEFAQILAADARTRHVHFDWMEPARQLRVKVDQDEARRLGVSSRSLAAALNAAVAGSAVTQLRDDIYLVNVIV
;
A
#
# COMPACT_ATOMS: atom_id res chain seq x y z
N SER A 1 -1.08 -7.09 6.02
CA SER A 1 -1.06 -8.11 4.94
C SER A 1 -2.02 -7.68 3.83
N ILE A 2 -1.85 -8.21 2.63
CA ILE A 2 -2.75 -7.88 1.49
C ILE A 2 -4.21 -8.20 1.81
N HIS A 3 -4.50 -9.26 2.57
CA HIS A 3 -5.85 -9.60 2.99
C HIS A 3 -6.47 -8.56 3.94
N ALA A 4 -5.67 -7.98 4.84
CA ALA A 4 -6.16 -6.90 5.68
C ALA A 4 -6.44 -5.64 4.86
N THR A 5 -5.57 -5.31 3.90
CA THR A 5 -5.79 -4.20 2.97
C THR A 5 -7.04 -4.40 2.12
N GLU A 6 -7.26 -5.62 1.63
CA GLU A 6 -8.46 -5.98 0.88
C GLU A 6 -9.74 -5.85 1.73
N ALA A 7 -9.68 -6.29 2.99
CA ALA A 7 -10.82 -6.16 3.89
C ALA A 7 -11.23 -4.69 4.12
N GLU A 8 -10.25 -3.82 4.38
CA GLU A 8 -10.51 -2.39 4.53
C GLU A 8 -10.99 -1.76 3.21
N ALA A 9 -10.42 -2.16 2.07
CA ALA A 9 -10.87 -1.70 0.77
C ALA A 9 -12.34 -2.08 0.52
N LYS A 10 -12.75 -3.33 0.80
CA LYS A 10 -14.15 -3.78 0.67
C LYS A 10 -15.12 -3.03 1.59
N ARG A 11 -14.68 -2.63 2.78
CA ARG A 11 -15.50 -1.77 3.65
C ARG A 11 -15.76 -0.41 3.00
N LEU A 12 -14.73 0.21 2.41
CA LEU A 12 -14.89 1.48 1.70
C LEU A 12 -15.73 1.32 0.43
N GLU A 13 -15.58 0.22 -0.31
CA GLU A 13 -16.42 -0.10 -1.48
C GLU A 13 -17.92 -0.13 -1.12
N SER A 14 -18.25 -0.71 0.03
CA SER A 14 -19.64 -0.76 0.49
C SER A 14 -20.22 0.64 0.72
N ILE A 15 -19.41 1.57 1.22
CA ILE A 15 -19.79 2.97 1.42
C ILE A 15 -19.94 3.68 0.07
N LEU A 16 -18.96 3.50 -0.84
CA LEU A 16 -18.99 4.12 -2.16
C LEU A 16 -20.18 3.65 -3.02
N SER A 17 -20.49 2.36 -2.94
CA SER A 17 -21.62 1.78 -3.68
C SER A 17 -22.97 2.31 -3.24
N ALA A 18 -23.09 2.73 -1.98
CA ALA A 18 -24.31 3.33 -1.43
C ALA A 18 -24.38 4.85 -1.61
N ASP A 19 -23.29 5.49 -2.04
CA ASP A 19 -23.21 6.94 -2.12
C ASP A 19 -23.88 7.46 -3.41
N PRO A 20 -24.90 8.35 -3.30
CA PRO A 20 -25.65 8.83 -4.46
C PRO A 20 -24.86 9.78 -5.36
N ASP A 21 -23.73 10.33 -4.91
CA ASP A 21 -22.89 11.24 -5.66
C ASP A 21 -21.82 10.49 -6.49
N VAL A 22 -21.60 9.20 -6.23
CA VAL A 22 -20.70 8.35 -7.00
C VAL A 22 -21.38 7.88 -8.28
N ASP A 23 -20.70 8.04 -9.40
CA ASP A 23 -21.11 7.45 -10.68
C ASP A 23 -20.54 6.04 -10.81
N HIS A 24 -19.20 5.92 -10.75
CA HIS A 24 -18.50 4.65 -10.71
C HIS A 24 -17.14 4.80 -10.01
N TYR A 25 -16.52 3.68 -9.67
CA TYR A 25 -15.17 3.65 -9.11
C TYR A 25 -14.40 2.41 -9.56
N SER A 26 -13.10 2.47 -9.44
CA SER A 26 -12.18 1.34 -9.60
C SER A 26 -11.31 1.23 -8.37
N THR A 27 -11.17 -0.01 -7.86
CA THR A 27 -10.35 -0.31 -6.69
C THR A 27 -9.12 -1.10 -7.09
N TYR A 28 -7.97 -0.71 -6.55
CA TYR A 28 -6.70 -1.38 -6.72
C TYR A 28 -6.16 -1.76 -5.35
N VAL A 29 -5.94 -3.04 -5.11
CA VAL A 29 -5.43 -3.58 -3.84
C VAL A 29 -4.04 -4.16 -4.05
N GLY A 30 -3.11 -3.82 -3.17
CA GLY A 30 -1.71 -4.25 -3.26
C GLY A 30 -0.90 -3.52 -4.32
N ARG A 31 -1.46 -2.53 -5.00
CA ARG A 31 -0.81 -1.68 -6.02
C ARG A 31 -1.65 -0.46 -6.31
N GLY A 32 -1.06 0.54 -6.97
CA GLY A 32 -1.81 1.67 -7.49
C GLY A 32 -2.45 1.41 -8.85
N ALA A 33 -3.29 2.33 -9.27
CA ALA A 33 -3.88 2.36 -10.61
C ALA A 33 -2.80 2.50 -11.70
N ILE A 34 -3.10 2.01 -12.88
CA ILE A 34 -2.26 2.27 -14.04
C ILE A 34 -2.27 3.75 -14.38
N ARG A 35 -1.19 4.26 -14.96
CA ARG A 35 -1.13 5.65 -15.41
C ARG A 35 -2.07 5.87 -16.59
N PHE A 36 -3.14 6.60 -16.38
CA PHE A 36 -4.11 6.97 -17.41
C PHE A 36 -4.07 8.47 -17.76
N ILE A 37 -3.36 9.27 -16.98
CA ILE A 37 -3.00 10.67 -17.31
C ILE A 37 -1.54 10.92 -16.97
N LEU A 38 -0.94 11.91 -17.64
CA LEU A 38 0.51 12.19 -17.51
C LEU A 38 0.92 12.57 -16.08
N THR A 39 0.07 13.33 -15.39
CA THR A 39 0.30 13.85 -14.04
C THR A 39 -0.02 12.85 -12.93
N PHE A 40 -0.48 11.63 -13.28
CA PHE A 40 -0.85 10.64 -12.29
C PHE A 40 0.38 10.03 -11.63
N ASP A 41 0.44 10.09 -10.30
CA ASP A 41 1.50 9.49 -9.50
C ASP A 41 1.27 7.97 -9.38
N VAL A 42 2.12 7.20 -10.05
CA VAL A 42 2.01 5.73 -10.08
C VAL A 42 2.61 5.15 -8.80
N GLN A 43 1.77 4.48 -8.03
CA GLN A 43 2.18 3.78 -6.83
C GLN A 43 2.67 2.37 -7.16
N LEU A 44 3.83 2.01 -6.60
CA LEU A 44 4.42 0.69 -6.77
C LEU A 44 3.63 -0.39 -6.02
N ALA A 45 3.86 -1.64 -6.41
CA ALA A 45 3.26 -2.78 -5.70
C ALA A 45 3.65 -2.79 -4.22
N ASN A 46 2.65 -2.77 -3.34
CA ASN A 46 2.80 -2.77 -1.90
C ASN A 46 1.58 -3.43 -1.26
N PRO A 47 1.73 -4.55 -0.55
CA PRO A 47 0.61 -5.27 0.06
C PRO A 47 -0.16 -4.49 1.14
N PHE A 48 0.38 -3.36 1.61
CA PHE A 48 -0.28 -2.47 2.57
C PHE A 48 -0.97 -1.28 1.91
N PHE A 49 -1.02 -1.21 0.59
CA PHE A 49 -1.54 -0.10 -0.16
C PHE A 49 -2.80 -0.48 -0.95
N ALA A 50 -3.78 0.41 -0.94
CA ALA A 50 -4.92 0.38 -1.84
C ALA A 50 -5.16 1.76 -2.43
N GLN A 51 -5.67 1.81 -3.65
CA GLN A 51 -6.03 3.05 -4.33
C GLN A 51 -7.41 2.92 -4.97
N PHE A 52 -8.18 3.99 -4.82
CA PHE A 52 -9.47 4.14 -5.46
C PHE A 52 -9.40 5.26 -6.48
N VAL A 53 -9.94 5.01 -7.65
CA VAL A 53 -10.22 6.04 -8.63
C VAL A 53 -11.74 6.18 -8.68
N ILE A 54 -12.25 7.30 -8.18
CA ILE A 54 -13.69 7.52 -7.97
C ILE A 54 -14.14 8.62 -8.94
N VAL A 55 -15.19 8.35 -9.68
CA VAL A 55 -15.83 9.30 -10.57
C VAL A 55 -17.15 9.72 -9.97
N ALA A 56 -17.28 11.01 -9.70
CA ALA A 56 -18.55 11.61 -9.26
C ALA A 56 -19.44 11.94 -10.46
N LYS A 57 -20.74 12.00 -10.25
CA LYS A 57 -21.74 12.27 -11.31
C LYS A 57 -21.61 13.65 -11.96
N ASP A 58 -21.10 14.63 -11.19
CA ASP A 58 -20.81 15.98 -11.67
C ASP A 58 -19.79 16.70 -10.78
N PHE A 59 -19.40 17.90 -11.17
CA PHE A 59 -18.37 18.68 -10.47
C PHE A 59 -18.77 19.07 -9.06
N ASP A 60 -20.00 19.54 -8.86
CA ASP A 60 -20.48 19.99 -7.53
C ASP A 60 -20.59 18.80 -6.57
N ARG A 61 -21.02 17.65 -7.09
CA ARG A 61 -21.07 16.40 -6.32
C ARG A 61 -19.67 15.91 -5.95
N ARG A 62 -18.68 16.10 -6.81
CA ARG A 62 -17.30 15.74 -6.50
C ARG A 62 -16.78 16.46 -5.25
N GLU A 63 -17.04 17.76 -5.10
CA GLU A 63 -16.60 18.52 -3.93
C GLU A 63 -17.30 18.06 -2.64
N ARG A 64 -18.60 17.79 -2.72
CA ARG A 64 -19.33 17.24 -1.57
C ARG A 64 -18.85 15.84 -1.20
N LEU A 65 -18.64 14.99 -2.20
CA LEU A 65 -18.14 13.64 -2.03
C LEU A 65 -16.76 13.64 -1.39
N GLN A 66 -15.84 14.51 -1.84
CA GLN A 66 -14.51 14.63 -1.26
C GLN A 66 -14.58 14.93 0.25
N LYS A 67 -15.33 15.96 0.65
CA LYS A 67 -15.48 16.31 2.07
C LYS A 67 -16.06 15.18 2.90
N ARG A 68 -17.11 14.54 2.39
CA ARG A 68 -17.75 13.41 3.06
C ARG A 68 -16.80 12.22 3.20
N LEU A 69 -16.02 11.90 2.17
CA LEU A 69 -15.03 10.83 2.24
C LEU A 69 -13.89 11.13 3.21
N GLU A 70 -13.45 12.38 3.30
CA GLU A 70 -12.47 12.80 4.31
C GLU A 70 -12.99 12.58 5.73
N GLU A 71 -14.26 12.91 6.00
CA GLU A 71 -14.94 12.67 7.28
C GLU A 71 -15.09 11.17 7.58
N VAL A 72 -15.62 10.41 6.62
CA VAL A 72 -15.79 8.95 6.73
C VAL A 72 -14.45 8.24 7.01
N LEU A 73 -13.40 8.61 6.29
CA LEU A 73 -12.08 8.00 6.49
C LEU A 73 -11.50 8.34 7.85
N ALA A 74 -11.68 9.57 8.33
CA ALA A 74 -11.21 9.98 9.65
C ALA A 74 -11.96 9.26 10.79
N GLU A 75 -13.27 9.05 10.65
CA GLU A 75 -14.11 8.48 11.71
C GLU A 75 -14.13 6.95 11.69
N GLN A 76 -14.22 6.36 10.50
CA GLN A 76 -14.47 4.93 10.38
C GLN A 76 -13.21 4.11 10.04
N PHE A 77 -12.11 4.76 9.64
CA PHE A 77 -10.85 4.11 9.28
C PHE A 77 -9.65 4.69 10.06
N PRO A 78 -9.70 4.72 11.40
CA PRO A 78 -8.67 5.38 12.21
C PRO A 78 -7.28 4.74 12.08
N ASP A 79 -7.22 3.46 11.70
CA ASP A 79 -5.96 2.72 11.53
C ASP A 79 -5.39 2.83 10.12
N VAL A 80 -6.01 3.64 9.24
CA VAL A 80 -5.60 3.82 7.85
C VAL A 80 -5.12 5.24 7.62
N VAL A 81 -3.94 5.38 7.06
CA VAL A 81 -3.47 6.66 6.51
C VAL A 81 -4.10 6.85 5.14
N ALA A 82 -5.08 7.71 5.04
CA ALA A 82 -5.82 7.94 3.81
C ALA A 82 -5.70 9.39 3.34
N ARG A 83 -5.74 9.58 2.02
CA ARG A 83 -5.80 10.91 1.38
C ARG A 83 -6.86 10.88 0.29
N VAL A 84 -7.76 11.83 0.34
CA VAL A 84 -8.71 12.11 -0.74
C VAL A 84 -8.22 13.35 -1.49
N SER A 85 -7.99 13.25 -2.79
CA SER A 85 -7.57 14.39 -3.61
C SER A 85 -8.18 14.31 -5.00
N PRO A 86 -8.53 15.44 -5.61
CA PRO A 86 -8.87 15.46 -7.03
C PRO A 86 -7.65 15.08 -7.86
N LEU A 87 -7.87 14.67 -9.12
CA LEU A 87 -6.77 14.49 -10.06
C LEU A 87 -6.09 15.83 -10.32
N GLU A 88 -4.78 15.86 -10.13
CA GLU A 88 -3.97 17.07 -10.30
C GLU A 88 -3.68 17.30 -11.79
N LEU A 89 -3.72 18.55 -12.23
CA LEU A 89 -3.37 18.94 -13.61
C LEU A 89 -1.88 19.31 -13.76
N GLY A 90 -1.14 19.38 -12.66
CA GLY A 90 0.29 19.67 -12.60
C GLY A 90 1.11 18.46 -12.13
N PRO A 91 2.42 18.62 -11.94
CA PRO A 91 3.25 17.56 -11.36
C PRO A 91 2.68 17.12 -9.99
N PRO A 92 2.65 15.82 -9.70
CA PRO A 92 2.13 15.33 -8.42
C PRO A 92 2.94 15.90 -7.26
N VAL A 93 2.27 16.55 -6.33
CA VAL A 93 2.90 17.21 -5.17
C VAL A 93 3.05 16.25 -4.00
N GLY A 94 2.28 15.17 -3.98
CA GLY A 94 2.22 14.25 -2.85
C GLY A 94 1.63 14.91 -1.60
N TRP A 95 2.20 14.65 -0.43
CA TRP A 95 1.77 15.29 0.81
C TRP A 95 2.28 16.73 0.88
N PRO A 96 1.45 17.70 1.28
CA PRO A 96 1.81 19.13 1.22
C PRO A 96 2.92 19.51 2.20
N LEU A 97 3.03 18.81 3.33
CA LEU A 97 4.09 18.99 4.31
C LEU A 97 4.91 17.72 4.43
N GLN A 98 6.20 17.84 4.18
CA GLN A 98 7.14 16.74 4.28
C GLN A 98 8.39 17.20 5.03
N TYR A 99 8.72 16.48 6.10
CA TYR A 99 9.92 16.71 6.88
C TYR A 99 10.87 15.53 6.70
N ARG A 100 12.14 15.81 6.50
CA ARG A 100 13.16 14.78 6.34
C ARG A 100 14.12 14.83 7.52
N ILE A 101 14.21 13.71 8.25
CA ILE A 101 15.14 13.53 9.35
C ILE A 101 16.24 12.59 8.86
N LEU A 102 17.50 13.02 8.97
CA LEU A 102 18.66 12.30 8.45
C LEU A 102 19.68 12.14 9.58
N GLY A 103 20.36 11.01 9.58
CA GLY A 103 21.46 10.73 10.52
C GLY A 103 22.16 9.42 10.17
N PRO A 104 23.37 9.21 10.72
CA PRO A 104 24.14 7.99 10.49
C PRO A 104 23.58 6.77 11.23
N ASP A 105 22.87 6.97 12.33
CA ASP A 105 22.30 5.91 13.15
C ASP A 105 20.78 5.83 12.88
N LYS A 106 20.33 4.70 12.32
CA LYS A 106 18.92 4.46 11.96
C LYS A 106 17.98 4.44 13.17
N ASP A 107 18.46 3.94 14.33
CA ASP A 107 17.62 3.79 15.52
C ASP A 107 17.40 5.14 16.17
N GLU A 108 18.45 5.99 16.17
CA GLU A 108 18.35 7.36 16.63
C GLU A 108 17.49 8.23 15.69
N VAL A 109 17.62 8.08 14.36
CA VAL A 109 16.75 8.74 13.38
C VAL A 109 15.30 8.38 13.63
N ARG A 110 15.01 7.08 13.87
CA ARG A 110 13.65 6.63 14.16
C ARG A 110 13.12 7.21 15.47
N ARG A 111 13.92 7.22 16.51
CA ARG A 111 13.55 7.80 17.81
C ARG A 111 13.18 9.28 17.67
N LEU A 112 14.04 10.07 17.03
CA LEU A 112 13.79 11.49 16.78
C LEU A 112 12.58 11.74 15.89
N ALA A 113 12.37 10.90 14.87
CA ALA A 113 11.20 10.98 14.00
C ALA A 113 9.89 10.73 14.79
N LEU A 114 9.88 9.76 15.69
CA LEU A 114 8.73 9.49 16.55
C LEU A 114 8.44 10.66 17.50
N GLU A 115 9.46 11.22 18.14
CA GLU A 115 9.31 12.38 19.03
C GLU A 115 8.76 13.59 18.25
N PHE A 116 9.31 13.85 17.07
CA PHE A 116 8.84 14.93 16.22
C PHE A 116 7.39 14.73 15.75
N ALA A 117 7.04 13.50 15.37
CA ALA A 117 5.68 13.16 14.99
C ALA A 117 4.67 13.37 16.15
N GLN A 118 5.06 13.07 17.40
CA GLN A 118 4.23 13.32 18.56
C GLN A 118 3.96 14.82 18.77
N ILE A 119 4.99 15.66 18.57
CA ILE A 119 4.84 17.12 18.64
C ILE A 119 3.86 17.61 17.58
N LEU A 120 4.01 17.12 16.34
CA LEU A 120 3.10 17.49 15.25
C LEU A 120 1.67 16.99 15.50
N ALA A 121 1.50 15.76 15.97
CA ALA A 121 0.19 15.20 16.24
C ALA A 121 -0.56 15.88 17.41
N ALA A 122 0.17 16.51 18.32
CA ALA A 122 -0.41 17.29 19.42
C ALA A 122 -1.00 18.63 18.97
N ASP A 123 -0.65 19.14 17.78
CA ASP A 123 -1.19 20.38 17.23
C ASP A 123 -2.48 20.11 16.46
N ALA A 124 -3.61 20.70 16.90
CA ALA A 124 -4.91 20.52 16.29
C ALA A 124 -5.01 20.96 14.81
N ARG A 125 -4.03 21.71 14.31
CA ARG A 125 -3.93 22.15 12.90
C ARG A 125 -3.28 21.10 12.01
N THR A 126 -2.61 20.09 12.57
CA THR A 126 -1.98 19.00 11.82
C THR A 126 -2.89 17.78 11.78
N ARG A 127 -2.93 17.12 10.60
CA ARG A 127 -3.69 15.89 10.37
C ARG A 127 -2.83 14.90 9.61
N HIS A 128 -3.14 13.62 9.73
CA HIS A 128 -2.50 12.54 8.98
C HIS A 128 -0.97 12.49 9.15
N VAL A 129 -0.48 12.69 10.37
CA VAL A 129 0.94 12.54 10.67
C VAL A 129 1.33 11.08 10.51
N HIS A 130 2.24 10.79 9.57
CA HIS A 130 2.67 9.44 9.27
C HIS A 130 4.11 9.42 8.77
N PHE A 131 4.68 8.24 8.63
CA PHE A 131 6.03 8.02 8.15
C PHE A 131 6.01 7.34 6.77
N ASP A 132 7.03 7.60 5.97
CA ASP A 132 7.32 6.84 4.77
C ASP A 132 8.03 5.50 5.08
N TRP A 133 8.63 5.37 6.26
CA TRP A 133 9.17 4.13 6.78
C TRP A 133 8.09 3.31 7.46
N MET A 134 7.83 2.12 6.92
CA MET A 134 6.91 1.16 7.51
C MET A 134 7.46 0.60 8.83
N GLU A 135 6.56 0.07 9.67
CA GLU A 135 6.95 -0.63 10.88
C GLU A 135 7.88 -1.82 10.57
N PRO A 136 8.86 -2.10 11.44
CA PRO A 136 9.75 -3.24 11.27
C PRO A 136 8.98 -4.54 11.13
N ALA A 137 9.21 -5.27 10.05
CA ALA A 137 8.65 -6.60 9.85
C ALA A 137 9.51 -7.67 10.52
N ARG A 138 8.86 -8.72 11.03
CA ARG A 138 9.57 -9.90 11.52
C ARG A 138 10.23 -10.61 10.35
N GLN A 139 11.49 -10.95 10.52
CA GLN A 139 12.26 -11.71 9.54
C GLN A 139 12.66 -13.06 10.12
N LEU A 140 12.48 -14.12 9.35
CA LEU A 140 13.05 -15.42 9.63
C LEU A 140 14.34 -15.57 8.83
N ARG A 141 15.48 -15.65 9.53
CA ARG A 141 16.78 -15.90 8.91
C ARG A 141 17.12 -17.37 9.01
N VAL A 142 17.09 -18.05 7.90
CA VAL A 142 17.54 -19.46 7.82
C VAL A 142 19.06 -19.49 7.73
N LYS A 143 19.72 -20.13 8.70
CA LYS A 143 21.15 -20.41 8.67
C LYS A 143 21.36 -21.83 8.17
N VAL A 144 22.07 -21.95 7.06
CA VAL A 144 22.37 -23.25 6.44
C VAL A 144 23.70 -23.75 6.98
N ASP A 145 23.73 -25.00 7.49
CA ASP A 145 24.94 -25.72 7.75
C ASP A 145 25.55 -26.15 6.40
N GLN A 146 26.62 -25.47 6.02
CA GLN A 146 27.23 -25.66 4.71
C GLN A 146 27.99 -27.00 4.60
N ASP A 147 28.47 -27.54 5.71
CA ASP A 147 29.19 -28.83 5.72
C ASP A 147 28.20 -29.98 5.59
N GLU A 148 27.10 -29.90 6.27
CA GLU A 148 25.99 -30.85 6.14
C GLU A 148 25.35 -30.80 4.76
N ALA A 149 25.08 -29.60 4.24
CA ALA A 149 24.53 -29.42 2.91
C ALA A 149 25.45 -30.06 1.82
N ARG A 150 26.75 -29.87 1.93
CA ARG A 150 27.73 -30.51 1.02
C ARG A 150 27.72 -32.03 1.14
N ARG A 151 27.64 -32.57 2.35
CA ARG A 151 27.57 -34.04 2.57
C ARG A 151 26.29 -34.63 1.96
N LEU A 152 25.19 -33.90 2.01
CA LEU A 152 23.93 -34.32 1.43
C LEU A 152 23.80 -34.00 -0.08
N GLY A 153 24.79 -33.36 -0.69
CA GLY A 153 24.74 -32.96 -2.09
C GLY A 153 23.74 -31.83 -2.38
N VAL A 154 23.32 -31.08 -1.35
CA VAL A 154 22.34 -29.98 -1.48
C VAL A 154 23.07 -28.68 -1.73
N SER A 155 22.81 -28.04 -2.87
CA SER A 155 23.36 -26.72 -3.18
C SER A 155 22.53 -25.59 -2.51
N SER A 156 23.21 -24.47 -2.22
CA SER A 156 22.50 -23.28 -1.72
C SER A 156 21.38 -22.81 -2.66
N ARG A 157 21.56 -23.00 -3.97
CA ARG A 157 20.54 -22.67 -4.99
C ARG A 157 19.31 -23.57 -4.87
N SER A 158 19.51 -24.90 -4.77
CA SER A 158 18.38 -25.85 -4.66
C SER A 158 17.62 -25.65 -3.35
N LEU A 159 18.32 -25.37 -2.26
CA LEU A 159 17.69 -25.06 -0.97
C LEU A 159 16.89 -23.76 -1.02
N ALA A 160 17.47 -22.71 -1.59
CA ALA A 160 16.76 -21.44 -1.76
C ALA A 160 15.51 -21.58 -2.63
N ALA A 161 15.59 -22.35 -3.72
CA ALA A 161 14.43 -22.63 -4.58
C ALA A 161 13.34 -23.40 -3.84
N ALA A 162 13.69 -24.42 -3.08
CA ALA A 162 12.74 -25.20 -2.28
C ALA A 162 12.06 -24.36 -1.19
N LEU A 163 12.84 -23.53 -0.47
CA LEU A 163 12.29 -22.62 0.54
C LEU A 163 11.37 -21.56 -0.08
N ASN A 164 11.77 -21.01 -1.23
CA ASN A 164 10.94 -20.04 -1.94
C ASN A 164 9.62 -20.67 -2.40
N ALA A 165 9.67 -21.87 -2.96
CA ALA A 165 8.48 -22.62 -3.37
C ALA A 165 7.55 -22.90 -2.17
N ALA A 166 8.11 -23.30 -1.03
CA ALA A 166 7.32 -23.59 0.18
C ALA A 166 6.64 -22.34 0.80
N VAL A 167 7.26 -21.16 0.68
CA VAL A 167 6.78 -19.92 1.32
C VAL A 167 5.95 -19.07 0.36
N ALA A 168 6.40 -18.93 -0.88
CA ALA A 168 5.79 -18.05 -1.88
C ALA A 168 5.00 -18.82 -2.96
N GLY A 169 5.10 -20.14 -2.97
CA GLY A 169 4.62 -20.98 -4.06
C GLY A 169 5.53 -20.92 -5.29
N SER A 170 5.34 -21.83 -6.21
CA SER A 170 6.00 -21.82 -7.51
C SER A 170 4.99 -21.92 -8.65
N ALA A 171 5.22 -21.13 -9.70
CA ALA A 171 4.39 -21.20 -10.89
C ALA A 171 4.70 -22.50 -11.64
N VAL A 172 3.73 -23.41 -11.71
CA VAL A 172 3.90 -24.71 -12.40
C VAL A 172 3.42 -24.66 -13.84
N THR A 173 2.46 -23.81 -14.15
CA THR A 173 1.93 -23.61 -15.49
C THR A 173 1.19 -22.27 -15.59
N GLN A 174 0.79 -21.93 -16.81
CA GLN A 174 -0.05 -20.78 -17.08
C GLN A 174 -1.30 -21.20 -17.82
N LEU A 175 -2.43 -20.67 -17.42
CA LEU A 175 -3.69 -20.78 -18.16
C LEU A 175 -3.95 -19.49 -18.94
N ARG A 176 -4.42 -19.64 -20.16
CA ARG A 176 -4.86 -18.50 -20.95
C ARG A 176 -6.33 -18.25 -20.67
N ASP A 177 -6.64 -17.04 -20.20
CA ASP A 177 -7.99 -16.54 -20.05
C ASP A 177 -8.13 -15.30 -20.94
N ASP A 178 -8.70 -15.45 -22.11
CA ASP A 178 -8.78 -14.47 -23.18
C ASP A 178 -7.38 -13.89 -23.52
N ILE A 179 -7.15 -12.61 -23.23
CA ILE A 179 -5.86 -11.91 -23.44
C ILE A 179 -4.88 -12.10 -22.27
N TYR A 180 -5.33 -12.65 -21.14
CA TYR A 180 -4.54 -12.78 -19.93
C TYR A 180 -3.84 -14.13 -19.84
N LEU A 181 -2.62 -14.13 -19.31
CA LEU A 181 -1.91 -15.32 -18.88
C LEU A 181 -1.93 -15.37 -17.35
N VAL A 182 -2.69 -16.31 -16.80
CA VAL A 182 -2.86 -16.50 -15.36
C VAL A 182 -1.93 -17.59 -14.88
N ASN A 183 -1.02 -17.26 -13.96
CA ASN A 183 -0.12 -18.24 -13.36
C ASN A 183 -0.88 -19.18 -12.43
N VAL A 184 -0.67 -20.47 -12.57
CA VAL A 184 -1.09 -21.49 -11.61
C VAL A 184 0.06 -21.67 -10.61
N ILE A 185 -0.18 -21.30 -9.36
CA ILE A 185 0.80 -21.36 -8.26
C ILE A 185 0.47 -22.59 -7.39
N VAL A 186 1.50 -23.35 -7.02
CA VAL A 186 1.41 -24.49 -6.10
C VAL A 186 2.35 -24.27 -4.95
#